data_a788f521125ae19d35fe1942107be0c5
#
_entry.id   a788f521125ae19d35fe1942107be0c5
#
_cell.length_a   1.000
_cell.length_b   1.000
_cell.length_c   1.000
_cell.angle_alpha   90.00
_cell.angle_beta   90.00
_cell.angle_gamma   90.00
#
_symmetry.space_group_name_H-M   'P 1'
#
loop_
_entity.id
_entity.type
_entity.pdbx_description
1 polymer ?
#
loop_
_entity_poly.entity_id
_entity_poly.type
_entity_poly.pdbx_seq_one_letter_code
_entity_poly.pdbx_strand_id
1 'polypeptide(L)' 'MSCRSCTSENQKEFGSEINLHFPGRQGLDKASIFIFPRVIVCVDCGFTEFKFPEAELHLLRERDAA' A
#
# COMPACT_ATOMS: atom_id res chain seq x y z
N MET A 1 -4.43 -8.22 17.42
CA MET A 1 -4.55 -8.88 16.10
C MET A 1 -3.36 -9.77 15.88
N SER A 2 -3.59 -10.94 15.34
CA SER A 2 -2.48 -11.82 15.09
C SER A 2 -2.09 -11.80 13.62
N CYS A 3 -0.85 -12.14 13.38
CA CYS A 3 -0.31 -12.20 12.04
C CYS A 3 -0.95 -13.35 11.28
N ARG A 4 -1.30 -13.11 10.04
CA ARG A 4 -1.93 -14.14 9.24
C ARG A 4 -0.96 -15.24 8.84
N SER A 5 0.30 -14.95 8.89
CA SER A 5 1.30 -15.88 8.43
C SER A 5 1.83 -16.75 9.55
N CYS A 6 2.15 -16.16 10.70
CA CYS A 6 2.76 -16.92 11.78
C CYS A 6 1.98 -16.85 13.08
N THR A 7 0.84 -16.19 13.09
CA THR A 7 -0.05 -16.03 14.23
C THR A 7 0.58 -15.30 15.42
N SER A 8 1.70 -14.66 15.22
CA SER A 8 2.30 -13.85 16.25
C SER A 8 1.46 -12.60 16.50
N GLU A 9 1.50 -12.09 17.70
CA GLU A 9 0.82 -10.85 18.01
C GLU A 9 1.77 -9.66 18.01
N ASN A 10 2.98 -9.86 17.55
CA ASN A 10 3.97 -8.79 17.51
C ASN A 10 3.89 -8.03 16.21
N GLN A 11 2.76 -7.40 15.98
CA GLN A 11 2.55 -6.57 14.80
C GLN A 11 2.66 -5.13 15.19
N LYS A 12 3.30 -4.35 14.32
CA LYS A 12 3.45 -2.92 14.54
C LYS A 12 2.99 -2.16 13.32
N GLU A 13 2.44 -0.99 13.56
CA GLU A 13 1.91 -0.15 12.50
C GLU A 13 2.88 0.99 12.24
N PHE A 14 3.16 1.21 10.97
CA PHE A 14 4.06 2.28 10.55
C PHE A 14 3.39 3.12 9.49
N GLY A 15 3.83 4.37 9.37
CA GLY A 15 3.47 5.18 8.24
C GLY A 15 4.40 4.86 7.09
N SER A 16 3.93 5.10 5.87
CA SER A 16 4.75 4.82 4.71
C SER A 16 4.40 5.77 3.59
N GLU A 17 5.24 5.77 2.56
CA GLU A 17 5.02 6.52 1.35
C GLU A 17 5.26 5.58 0.18
N ILE A 18 4.31 5.53 -0.72
CA ILE A 18 4.42 4.65 -1.87
C ILE A 18 4.13 5.45 -3.12
N ASN A 19 4.96 5.23 -4.12
CA ASN A 19 4.81 5.88 -5.41
C ASN A 19 4.36 4.82 -6.40
N LEU A 20 3.13 4.92 -6.86
CA LEU A 20 2.56 3.91 -7.74
C LEU A 20 2.62 4.38 -9.19
N HIS A 21 3.02 3.48 -10.04
CA HIS A 21 3.05 3.70 -11.48
C HIS A 21 2.00 2.83 -12.13
N PHE A 22 1.34 3.36 -13.13
CA PHE A 22 0.31 2.59 -13.83
C PHE A 22 0.98 1.65 -14.83
N PRO A 23 0.76 0.36 -14.69
CA PRO A 23 1.42 -0.60 -15.56
C PRO A 23 0.82 -0.58 -16.96
N GLY A 24 1.61 -1.01 -17.92
CA GLY A 24 1.12 -1.15 -19.28
C GLY A 24 0.96 0.14 -20.02
N ARG A 25 1.32 1.25 -19.43
CA ARG A 25 1.23 2.53 -20.09
C ARG A 25 2.53 2.91 -20.71
N GLN A 26 2.42 3.54 -21.84
CA GLN A 26 3.60 4.04 -22.50
C GLN A 26 4.14 5.26 -21.85
N GLY A 27 3.37 5.91 -21.08
CA GLY A 27 3.77 7.18 -20.55
C GLY A 27 4.70 7.05 -19.38
N LEU A 28 5.92 6.76 -19.66
CA LEU A 28 6.91 6.78 -18.61
C LEU A 28 7.04 8.15 -17.99
N ASP A 29 6.63 9.16 -18.76
CA ASP A 29 6.66 10.51 -18.27
C ASP A 29 5.41 10.88 -17.50
N LYS A 30 4.48 9.98 -17.38
CA LYS A 30 3.27 10.28 -16.65
C LYS A 30 3.56 10.37 -15.18
N ALA A 31 2.86 11.24 -14.53
CA ALA A 31 3.00 11.40 -13.10
C ALA A 31 2.54 10.12 -12.41
N SER A 32 3.31 9.70 -11.45
CA SER A 32 2.89 8.60 -10.61
C SER A 32 2.06 9.17 -9.48
N ILE A 33 1.43 8.29 -8.72
CA ILE A 33 0.61 8.69 -7.60
C ILE A 33 1.34 8.37 -6.32
N PHE A 34 1.52 9.39 -5.48
CA PHE A 34 2.07 9.20 -4.15
C PHE A 34 0.91 8.96 -3.19
N ILE A 35 1.00 7.90 -2.43
CA ILE A 35 0.00 7.61 -1.42
C ILE A 35 0.72 7.32 -0.11
N PHE A 36 -0.02 7.45 0.97
CA PHE A 36 0.56 7.32 2.30
C PHE A 36 -0.21 6.27 3.08
N PRO A 37 -0.09 5.00 2.70
CA PRO A 37 -0.84 3.96 3.37
C PRO A 37 -0.22 3.63 4.71
N ARG A 38 -1.01 3.01 5.56
CA ARG A 38 -0.51 2.46 6.79
C ARG A 38 -0.01 1.05 6.52
N VAL A 39 1.08 0.72 7.17
CA VAL A 39 1.72 -0.57 6.99
C VAL A 39 1.73 -1.28 8.32
N ILE A 40 1.22 -2.50 8.33
CA ILE A 40 1.24 -3.34 9.51
C ILE A 40 2.24 -4.45 9.26
N VAL A 41 3.27 -4.48 10.07
CA VAL A 41 4.37 -5.41 9.87
C VAL A 41 4.46 -6.34 11.06
N CYS A 42 4.51 -7.62 10.79
CA CYS A 42 4.81 -8.60 11.82
C CYS A 42 6.32 -8.61 12.00
N VAL A 43 6.78 -8.20 13.16
CA VAL A 43 8.23 -8.09 13.36
C VAL A 43 8.87 -9.43 13.64
N ASP A 44 8.08 -10.50 13.71
CA ASP A 44 8.63 -11.83 13.91
C ASP A 44 8.92 -12.55 12.62
N CYS A 45 8.03 -12.40 11.63
CA CYS A 45 8.21 -13.12 10.36
C CYS A 45 8.29 -12.21 9.16
N GLY A 46 8.00 -10.93 9.32
CA GLY A 46 8.10 -9.98 8.22
C GLY A 46 6.87 -9.86 7.34
N PHE A 47 5.80 -10.59 7.64
CA PHE A 47 4.58 -10.48 6.88
C PHE A 47 4.03 -9.06 7.01
N THR A 48 3.68 -8.45 5.89
CA THR A 48 3.31 -7.04 5.86
C THR A 48 2.00 -6.86 5.12
N GLU A 49 1.14 -6.01 5.67
CA GLU A 49 -0.12 -5.66 5.02
C GLU A 49 -0.21 -4.15 4.90
N PHE A 50 -0.78 -3.70 3.79
CA PHE A 50 -1.00 -2.28 3.56
C PHE A 50 -2.47 -1.96 3.72
N LYS A 51 -2.75 -0.81 4.32
CA LYS A 51 -4.10 -0.30 4.42
C LYS A 51 -4.13 1.06 3.75
N PHE A 52 -4.86 1.15 2.66
CA PHE A 52 -4.98 2.38 1.90
C PHE A 52 -6.19 3.16 2.37
N PRO A 53 -6.05 4.45 2.64
CA PRO A 53 -7.20 5.28 2.99
C PRO A 53 -8.18 5.33 1.82
N GLU A 54 -9.45 5.49 2.15
CA GLU A 54 -10.48 5.51 1.12
C GLU A 54 -10.26 6.63 0.12
N ALA A 55 -9.79 7.77 0.59
CA ALA A 55 -9.54 8.88 -0.30
C ALA A 55 -8.50 8.55 -1.36
N GLU A 56 -7.51 7.78 -0.98
CA GLU A 56 -6.46 7.41 -1.92
C GLU A 56 -6.91 6.29 -2.84
N LEU A 57 -7.75 5.41 -2.34
CA LEU A 57 -8.35 4.41 -3.20
C LEU A 57 -9.17 5.06 -4.29
N HIS A 58 -9.85 6.14 -3.94
CA HIS A 58 -10.65 6.87 -4.90
C HIS A 58 -9.78 7.40 -6.03
N LEU A 59 -8.63 7.94 -5.69
CA LEU A 59 -7.70 8.42 -6.70
C LEU A 59 -7.24 7.31 -7.62
N LEU A 60 -6.95 6.16 -7.07
CA LEU A 60 -6.49 5.04 -7.88
C LEU A 60 -7.57 4.56 -8.82
N ARG A 61 -8.80 4.50 -8.35
CA ARG A 61 -9.90 4.03 -9.18
C ARG A 61 -10.18 4.98 -10.32
N GLU A 62 -10.15 6.27 -10.05
CA GLU A 62 -10.44 7.25 -11.08
C GLU A 62 -9.38 7.29 -12.14
N ARG A 63 -8.12 7.23 -11.74
CA ARG A 63 -7.04 7.27 -12.71
C ARG A 63 -7.01 6.03 -13.56
N ASP A 64 -7.34 4.91 -12.96
CA ASP A 64 -7.31 3.66 -13.67
C ASP A 64 -8.40 3.60 -14.74
N ALA A 65 -9.49 4.31 -14.52
CA ALA A 65 -10.58 4.32 -15.48
C ALA A 65 -10.25 5.08 -16.74
N ALA A 66 -9.25 5.92 -16.69
CA ALA A 66 -8.85 6.63 -17.89
C ALA A 66 -7.99 5.75 -18.76
#